data_91d3145c55230a2b2e59e82cbfe4c16f
#
_entry.id   91d3145c55230a2b2e59e82cbfe4c16f
#
_cell.length_a   1.000
_cell.length_b   1.000
_cell.length_c   1.000
_cell.angle_alpha   90.00
_cell.angle_beta   90.00
_cell.angle_gamma   90.00
#
_symmetry.space_group_name_H-M   'P 1'
#
loop_
_entity.id
_entity.type
_entity.pdbx_description
1 polymer ?
#
loop_
_entity_poly.entity_id
_entity_poly.type
_entity_poly.pdbx_seq_one_letter_code
_entity_poly.pdbx_strand_id
1 'polypeptide(L)'
;FSCLVEVEAMDGKVSRYLFDCGWNYDWMEESFKREGIDNMLANGEIDGFIQTHEHMDHYWAFPVVAKYGPSVHVYTPSTFYPQGKQYIKDSGHTGEVTEVKKGLFSLQPGVALYQFECPIIFKVFGEMSLYCNVKDVGLVSITGCCHQGIILFADTAYKELKNEKDQFYGLYGGLHISPFDDWDPKYDDLVIGLKKWNLQRVGCNHCTGLITAQKFVDAGYPVVQGTARFRSKTTNYLGNGDIITFPA
;
A
#
# COMPACT_ATOMS: atom_id res chain seq x y z
N PHE A 1 6.43 5.67 3.52
CA PHE A 1 5.70 4.40 3.55
C PHE A 1 6.45 3.33 2.77
N SER A 2 6.39 2.09 3.20
CA SER A 2 6.84 0.90 2.45
C SER A 2 6.26 -0.35 3.12
N CYS A 3 5.90 -1.36 2.33
CA CYS A 3 5.60 -2.69 2.87
C CYS A 3 5.99 -3.79 1.87
N LEU A 4 6.34 -4.95 2.39
CA LEU A 4 6.47 -6.18 1.62
C LEU A 4 5.12 -6.90 1.65
N VAL A 5 4.62 -7.27 0.48
CA VAL A 5 3.38 -8.02 0.31
C VAL A 5 3.73 -9.41 -0.20
N GLU A 6 3.38 -10.43 0.57
CA GLU A 6 3.50 -11.83 0.14
C GLU A 6 2.11 -12.39 -0.15
N VAL A 7 1.96 -13.00 -1.31
CA VAL A 7 0.71 -13.64 -1.74
C VAL A 7 0.98 -15.09 -2.07
N GLU A 8 0.38 -15.99 -1.31
CA GLU A 8 0.38 -17.42 -1.62
C GLU A 8 -0.79 -17.74 -2.55
N ALA A 9 -0.47 -18.25 -3.73
CA ALA A 9 -1.43 -18.70 -4.73
C ALA A 9 -1.99 -20.09 -4.38
N MET A 10 -3.07 -20.49 -5.05
CA MET A 10 -3.76 -21.77 -4.82
C MET A 10 -2.87 -23.01 -5.07
N ASP A 11 -1.82 -22.87 -5.85
CA ASP A 11 -0.84 -23.93 -6.14
C ASP A 11 0.35 -23.94 -5.15
N GLY A 12 0.30 -23.07 -4.12
CA GLY A 12 1.35 -22.91 -3.11
C GLY A 12 2.52 -22.03 -3.55
N LYS A 13 2.48 -21.45 -4.76
CA LYS A 13 3.50 -20.49 -5.19
C LYS A 13 3.33 -19.17 -4.41
N VAL A 14 4.43 -18.68 -3.84
CA VAL A 14 4.48 -17.38 -3.17
C VAL A 14 5.01 -16.33 -4.14
N SER A 15 4.27 -15.25 -4.31
CA SER A 15 4.71 -14.05 -5.02
C SER A 15 4.93 -12.91 -4.04
N ARG A 16 5.97 -12.11 -4.28
CA ARG A 16 6.39 -11.01 -3.40
C ARG A 16 6.41 -9.69 -4.15
N TYR A 17 5.73 -8.71 -3.60
CA TYR A 17 5.71 -7.35 -4.13
C TYR A 17 6.19 -6.37 -3.07
N LEU A 18 7.20 -5.57 -3.40
CA LEU A 18 7.59 -4.44 -2.57
C LEU A 18 6.73 -3.24 -2.97
N PHE A 19 5.99 -2.69 -2.03
CA PHE A 19 5.00 -1.64 -2.24
C PHE A 19 5.54 -0.35 -1.61
N ASP A 20 5.96 0.61 -2.44
CA ASP A 20 6.67 1.83 -2.10
C ASP A 20 8.01 1.60 -1.35
N CYS A 21 8.82 2.63 -1.18
CA CYS A 21 10.13 2.52 -0.53
C CYS A 21 10.50 3.71 0.38
N GLY A 22 9.53 4.55 0.74
CA GLY A 22 9.77 5.65 1.67
C GLY A 22 10.64 6.79 1.11
N TRP A 23 11.18 7.63 1.99
CA TRP A 23 11.95 8.81 1.57
C TRP A 23 13.37 8.88 2.11
N ASN A 24 13.65 8.28 3.27
CA ASN A 24 14.96 8.37 3.90
C ASN A 24 15.79 7.14 3.54
N TYR A 25 16.87 7.37 2.78
CA TYR A 25 17.76 6.32 2.29
C TYR A 25 18.31 5.45 3.43
N ASP A 26 18.97 6.07 4.41
CA ASP A 26 19.69 5.34 5.47
C ASP A 26 18.71 4.51 6.33
N TRP A 27 17.58 5.10 6.70
CA TRP A 27 16.53 4.43 7.45
C TRP A 27 15.92 3.25 6.67
N MET A 28 15.70 3.45 5.37
CA MET A 28 15.14 2.40 4.52
C MET A 28 16.14 1.26 4.31
N GLU A 29 17.41 1.59 4.09
CA GLU A 29 18.47 0.58 3.96
C GLU A 29 18.63 -0.23 5.25
N GLU A 30 18.63 0.43 6.41
CA GLU A 30 18.66 -0.25 7.71
C GLU A 30 17.46 -1.18 7.88
N SER A 31 16.26 -0.71 7.51
CA SER A 31 15.03 -1.49 7.61
C SER A 31 15.04 -2.69 6.66
N PHE A 32 15.50 -2.53 5.43
CA PHE A 32 15.61 -3.63 4.47
C PHE A 32 16.56 -4.72 4.96
N LYS A 33 17.73 -4.34 5.51
CA LYS A 33 18.68 -5.28 6.08
C LYS A 33 18.12 -6.02 7.30
N ARG A 34 17.42 -5.31 8.17
CA ARG A 34 16.82 -5.88 9.37
C ARG A 34 15.74 -6.92 9.04
N GLU A 35 14.92 -6.63 8.03
CA GLU A 35 13.82 -7.50 7.60
C GLU A 35 14.23 -8.49 6.48
N GLY A 36 15.50 -8.47 6.02
CA GLY A 36 16.02 -9.38 4.98
C GLY A 36 15.55 -9.04 3.56
N ILE A 37 14.93 -7.88 3.34
CA ILE A 37 14.42 -7.44 2.03
C ILE A 37 15.58 -7.17 1.06
N ASP A 38 16.71 -6.70 1.54
CA ASP A 38 17.94 -6.52 0.76
C ASP A 38 18.40 -7.83 0.10
N ASN A 39 18.40 -8.94 0.87
CA ASN A 39 18.74 -10.26 0.35
C ASN A 39 17.69 -10.76 -0.64
N MET A 40 16.39 -10.57 -0.36
CA MET A 40 15.31 -10.95 -1.28
C MET A 40 15.44 -10.22 -2.63
N LEU A 41 15.75 -8.91 -2.61
CA LEU A 41 16.02 -8.13 -3.82
C LEU A 41 17.26 -8.65 -4.57
N ALA A 42 18.37 -8.90 -3.85
CA ALA A 42 19.62 -9.37 -4.45
C ALA A 42 19.49 -10.77 -5.06
N ASN A 43 18.67 -11.62 -4.49
CA ASN A 43 18.41 -12.98 -4.98
C ASN A 43 17.33 -13.04 -6.07
N GLY A 44 16.67 -11.92 -6.41
CA GLY A 44 15.56 -11.91 -7.36
C GLY A 44 14.28 -12.58 -6.83
N GLU A 45 14.08 -12.57 -5.52
CA GLU A 45 12.90 -13.15 -4.86
C GLU A 45 11.70 -12.17 -4.79
N ILE A 46 11.90 -10.91 -5.20
CA ILE A 46 10.85 -9.89 -5.31
C ILE A 46 10.36 -9.87 -6.76
N ASP A 47 9.12 -10.27 -6.99
CA ASP A 47 8.51 -10.34 -8.32
C ASP A 47 8.22 -8.96 -8.91
N GLY A 48 8.09 -7.92 -8.08
CA GLY A 48 7.90 -6.55 -8.54
C GLY A 48 7.94 -5.50 -7.44
N PHE A 49 8.33 -4.31 -7.84
CA PHE A 49 8.22 -3.08 -7.06
C PHE A 49 7.04 -2.26 -7.55
N ILE A 50 6.11 -1.94 -6.67
CA ILE A 50 4.91 -1.17 -6.98
C ILE A 50 5.08 0.24 -6.40
N GLN A 51 5.20 1.23 -7.27
CA GLN A 51 5.23 2.64 -6.92
C GLN A 51 3.82 3.21 -6.97
N THR A 52 3.24 3.56 -5.83
CA THR A 52 1.84 3.99 -5.78
C THR A 52 1.60 5.35 -6.40
N HIS A 53 2.44 6.33 -6.10
CA HIS A 53 2.37 7.72 -6.60
C HIS A 53 3.69 8.46 -6.31
N GLU A 54 3.79 9.73 -6.74
CA GLU A 54 5.05 10.49 -6.77
C GLU A 54 5.33 11.34 -5.52
N HIS A 55 4.64 11.18 -4.42
CA HIS A 55 5.05 11.86 -3.20
C HIS A 55 6.37 11.30 -2.67
N MET A 56 7.26 12.21 -2.25
CA MET A 56 8.65 11.87 -1.89
C MET A 56 8.75 10.80 -0.80
N ASP A 57 7.82 10.75 0.11
CA ASP A 57 7.76 9.80 1.22
C ASP A 57 7.31 8.39 0.80
N HIS A 58 7.13 8.17 -0.51
CA HIS A 58 6.83 6.87 -1.12
C HIS A 58 7.96 6.36 -2.02
N TYR A 59 8.77 7.22 -2.64
CA TYR A 59 9.75 6.75 -3.63
C TYR A 59 11.17 7.33 -3.53
N TRP A 60 11.44 8.33 -2.68
CA TRP A 60 12.76 8.95 -2.63
C TRP A 60 13.88 8.03 -2.15
N ALA A 61 13.58 6.97 -1.41
CA ALA A 61 14.56 5.95 -1.08
C ALA A 61 14.70 4.86 -2.15
N PHE A 62 14.17 5.05 -3.37
CA PHE A 62 14.31 4.11 -4.48
C PHE A 62 15.77 3.70 -4.80
N PRO A 63 16.80 4.56 -4.61
CA PRO A 63 18.19 4.11 -4.73
C PRO A 63 18.55 2.90 -3.87
N VAL A 64 17.86 2.66 -2.74
CA VAL A 64 18.04 1.43 -1.95
C VAL A 64 17.51 0.21 -2.69
N VAL A 65 16.33 0.33 -3.33
CA VAL A 65 15.77 -0.73 -4.16
C VAL A 65 16.69 -1.06 -5.32
N ALA A 66 17.15 -0.02 -6.07
CA ALA A 66 18.05 -0.18 -7.20
C ALA A 66 19.43 -0.74 -6.80
N LYS A 67 19.92 -0.44 -5.59
CA LYS A 67 21.18 -0.96 -5.07
C LYS A 67 21.18 -2.47 -4.91
N TYR A 68 20.10 -3.03 -4.39
CA TYR A 68 20.01 -4.46 -4.10
C TYR A 68 19.30 -5.26 -5.20
N GLY A 69 18.32 -4.66 -5.89
CA GLY A 69 17.57 -5.27 -6.98
C GLY A 69 17.50 -4.38 -8.22
N PRO A 70 18.64 -4.10 -8.91
CA PRO A 70 18.66 -3.15 -10.01
C PRO A 70 17.77 -3.58 -11.20
N SER A 71 17.44 -4.84 -11.33
CA SER A 71 16.61 -5.38 -12.40
C SER A 71 15.19 -5.75 -11.96
N VAL A 72 14.77 -5.42 -10.74
CA VAL A 72 13.40 -5.70 -10.29
C VAL A 72 12.38 -5.03 -11.21
N HIS A 73 11.30 -5.73 -11.56
CA HIS A 73 10.24 -5.16 -12.38
C HIS A 73 9.53 -4.03 -11.61
N VAL A 74 9.42 -2.86 -12.19
CA VAL A 74 8.78 -1.68 -11.58
C VAL A 74 7.43 -1.40 -12.22
N TYR A 75 6.39 -1.24 -11.41
CA TYR A 75 5.06 -0.79 -11.82
C TYR A 75 4.85 0.63 -11.33
N THR A 76 4.51 1.55 -12.24
CA THR A 76 4.21 2.96 -11.93
C THR A 76 2.83 3.33 -12.48
N PRO A 77 2.13 4.31 -11.89
CA PRO A 77 0.98 4.92 -12.56
C PRO A 77 1.39 5.49 -13.92
N SER A 78 0.54 5.38 -14.94
CA SER A 78 0.80 6.04 -16.24
C SER A 78 0.86 7.57 -16.12
N THR A 79 0.27 8.11 -15.05
CA THR A 79 0.32 9.53 -14.67
C THR A 79 1.62 9.96 -14.01
N PHE A 80 2.53 9.01 -13.72
CA PHE A 80 3.82 9.29 -13.09
C PHE A 80 4.62 10.29 -13.93
N TYR A 81 5.06 11.40 -13.34
CA TYR A 81 5.67 12.48 -14.09
C TYR A 81 7.08 12.12 -14.62
N PRO A 82 7.53 12.75 -15.73
CA PRO A 82 8.78 12.39 -16.39
C PRO A 82 10.01 12.46 -15.48
N GLN A 83 10.07 13.42 -14.57
CA GLN A 83 11.18 13.57 -13.62
C GLN A 83 11.27 12.40 -12.64
N GLY A 84 10.12 11.87 -12.19
CA GLY A 84 10.08 10.69 -11.34
C GLY A 84 10.57 9.43 -12.06
N LYS A 85 10.16 9.26 -13.33
CA LYS A 85 10.66 8.18 -14.19
C LYS A 85 12.17 8.29 -14.44
N GLN A 86 12.65 9.51 -14.63
CA GLN A 86 14.09 9.76 -14.78
C GLN A 86 14.84 9.44 -13.49
N TYR A 87 14.30 9.82 -12.32
CA TYR A 87 14.89 9.52 -11.03
C TYR A 87 15.07 8.01 -10.79
N ILE A 88 14.08 7.19 -11.19
CA ILE A 88 14.19 5.72 -11.13
C ILE A 88 15.41 5.24 -11.94
N LYS A 89 15.59 5.73 -13.17
CA LYS A 89 16.74 5.40 -14.02
C LYS A 89 18.05 5.88 -13.42
N ASP A 90 18.09 7.12 -12.96
CA ASP A 90 19.29 7.73 -12.38
C ASP A 90 19.73 7.05 -11.07
N SER A 91 18.80 6.37 -10.40
CA SER A 91 19.08 5.52 -9.24
C SER A 91 19.83 4.23 -9.58
N GLY A 92 20.06 3.94 -10.86
CA GLY A 92 20.75 2.73 -11.31
C GLY A 92 19.82 1.56 -11.66
N HIS A 93 18.52 1.80 -11.78
CA HIS A 93 17.57 0.78 -12.20
C HIS A 93 17.74 0.41 -13.68
N THR A 94 17.80 -0.88 -13.98
CA THR A 94 18.03 -1.44 -15.32
C THR A 94 16.90 -2.40 -15.78
N GLY A 95 15.95 -2.66 -14.91
CA GLY A 95 14.84 -3.58 -15.19
C GLY A 95 13.71 -2.95 -16.00
N GLU A 96 12.66 -3.72 -16.21
CA GLU A 96 11.46 -3.28 -16.89
C GLU A 96 10.67 -2.29 -16.02
N VAL A 97 10.06 -1.28 -16.67
CA VAL A 97 9.11 -0.36 -16.05
C VAL A 97 7.79 -0.42 -16.80
N THR A 98 6.76 -0.92 -16.15
CA THR A 98 5.40 -0.98 -16.69
C THR A 98 4.57 0.19 -16.19
N GLU A 99 4.04 0.99 -17.12
CA GLU A 99 3.10 2.08 -16.83
C GLU A 99 1.67 1.53 -16.78
N VAL A 100 1.11 1.46 -15.58
CA VAL A 100 -0.26 1.01 -15.36
C VAL A 100 -1.22 2.13 -15.71
N LYS A 101 -2.15 1.86 -16.63
CA LYS A 101 -3.19 2.81 -17.05
C LYS A 101 -4.36 2.80 -16.06
N LYS A 102 -5.19 3.85 -16.12
CA LYS A 102 -6.43 3.96 -15.35
C LYS A 102 -7.26 2.67 -15.40
N GLY A 103 -7.74 2.27 -14.24
CA GLY A 103 -8.54 1.05 -14.06
C GLY A 103 -7.71 -0.14 -13.60
N LEU A 104 -8.22 -1.32 -13.87
CA LEU A 104 -7.70 -2.58 -13.38
C LEU A 104 -6.52 -3.09 -14.23
N PHE A 105 -5.45 -3.52 -13.57
CA PHE A 105 -4.30 -4.18 -14.17
C PHE A 105 -4.02 -5.47 -13.40
N SER A 106 -4.14 -6.63 -14.04
CA SER A 106 -3.89 -7.92 -13.42
C SER A 106 -2.39 -8.19 -13.30
N LEU A 107 -1.91 -8.47 -12.11
CA LEU A 107 -0.53 -8.95 -11.86
C LEU A 107 -0.46 -10.47 -12.00
N GLN A 108 -1.41 -11.16 -11.40
CA GLN A 108 -1.57 -12.62 -11.45
C GLN A 108 -3.02 -12.99 -11.08
N PRO A 109 -3.45 -14.25 -11.24
CA PRO A 109 -4.78 -14.65 -10.81
C PRO A 109 -5.05 -14.28 -9.36
N GLY A 110 -6.13 -13.53 -9.14
CA GLY A 110 -6.54 -13.05 -7.81
C GLY A 110 -5.77 -11.84 -7.27
N VAL A 111 -4.79 -11.29 -8.01
CA VAL A 111 -4.01 -10.12 -7.59
C VAL A 111 -4.01 -9.07 -8.69
N ALA A 112 -4.42 -7.86 -8.37
CA ALA A 112 -4.50 -6.77 -9.34
C ALA A 112 -4.13 -5.41 -8.72
N LEU A 113 -3.59 -4.53 -9.55
CA LEU A 113 -3.48 -3.11 -9.30
C LEU A 113 -4.71 -2.41 -9.83
N TYR A 114 -5.14 -1.35 -9.17
CA TYR A 114 -6.11 -0.41 -9.72
C TYR A 114 -5.51 0.99 -9.68
N GLN A 115 -5.39 1.62 -10.84
CA GLN A 115 -4.97 3.01 -10.93
C GLN A 115 -6.18 3.94 -10.91
N PHE A 116 -6.21 4.80 -9.91
CA PHE A 116 -7.12 5.94 -9.79
C PHE A 116 -6.49 7.17 -10.46
N GLU A 117 -7.22 7.84 -11.31
CA GLU A 117 -6.85 9.17 -11.79
C GLU A 117 -7.60 10.21 -10.96
N CYS A 118 -6.86 10.92 -10.14
CA CYS A 118 -7.38 11.99 -9.29
C CYS A 118 -6.34 13.10 -9.17
N PRO A 119 -6.74 14.37 -9.26
CA PRO A 119 -5.83 15.47 -8.99
C PRO A 119 -5.48 15.48 -7.50
N ILE A 120 -4.19 15.41 -7.22
CA ILE A 120 -3.63 15.43 -5.89
C ILE A 120 -2.72 16.65 -5.76
N ILE A 121 -2.49 17.13 -4.56
CA ILE A 121 -1.54 18.22 -4.32
C ILE A 121 -0.13 17.86 -4.84
N PHE A 122 0.70 18.87 -5.09
CA PHE A 122 2.08 18.72 -5.58
C PHE A 122 2.22 18.03 -6.95
N LYS A 123 1.24 18.26 -7.86
CA LYS A 123 1.26 17.75 -9.26
C LYS A 123 1.21 16.23 -9.38
N VAL A 124 0.64 15.54 -8.43
CA VAL A 124 0.32 14.12 -8.54
C VAL A 124 -1.05 13.98 -9.17
N PHE A 125 -1.21 13.09 -10.16
CA PHE A 125 -2.44 12.94 -10.95
C PHE A 125 -3.01 11.52 -10.91
N GLY A 126 -2.47 10.66 -10.08
CA GLY A 126 -2.99 9.32 -9.90
C GLY A 126 -2.30 8.54 -8.80
N GLU A 127 -3.00 7.55 -8.30
CA GLU A 127 -2.49 6.65 -7.27
C GLU A 127 -2.93 5.22 -7.57
N MET A 128 -2.04 4.26 -7.35
CA MET A 128 -2.35 2.84 -7.45
C MET A 128 -2.59 2.23 -6.08
N SER A 129 -3.55 1.32 -6.03
CA SER A 129 -3.78 0.43 -4.90
C SER A 129 -3.71 -1.02 -5.34
N LEU A 130 -3.29 -1.92 -4.44
CA LEU A 130 -3.22 -3.36 -4.69
C LEU A 130 -4.45 -4.04 -4.10
N TYR A 131 -5.00 -5.00 -4.83
CA TYR A 131 -6.15 -5.78 -4.42
C TYR A 131 -5.85 -7.28 -4.55
N CYS A 132 -6.19 -8.02 -3.52
CA CYS A 132 -6.06 -9.48 -3.49
C CYS A 132 -7.41 -10.12 -3.21
N ASN A 133 -7.86 -11.01 -4.09
CA ASN A 133 -9.04 -11.84 -3.85
C ASN A 133 -8.62 -13.10 -3.10
N VAL A 134 -8.80 -13.10 -1.78
CA VAL A 134 -8.39 -14.19 -0.89
C VAL A 134 -9.48 -15.25 -0.85
N LYS A 135 -9.12 -16.48 -1.20
CA LYS A 135 -10.04 -17.62 -1.26
C LYS A 135 -10.80 -17.80 0.05
N ASP A 136 -12.10 -18.05 -0.05
CA ASP A 136 -13.02 -18.27 1.08
C ASP A 136 -13.12 -17.10 2.09
N VAL A 137 -12.41 -15.99 1.85
CA VAL A 137 -12.34 -14.82 2.73
C VAL A 137 -13.01 -13.61 2.10
N GLY A 138 -12.55 -13.21 0.91
CA GLY A 138 -13.03 -12.04 0.21
C GLY A 138 -11.90 -11.14 -0.26
N LEU A 139 -12.23 -9.90 -0.59
CA LEU A 139 -11.29 -8.93 -1.11
C LEU A 139 -10.49 -8.28 0.03
N VAL A 140 -9.19 -8.19 -0.17
CA VAL A 140 -8.24 -7.44 0.68
C VAL A 140 -7.58 -6.37 -0.16
N SER A 141 -7.39 -5.18 0.40
CA SER A 141 -6.77 -4.06 -0.30
C SER A 141 -5.61 -3.47 0.46
N ILE A 142 -4.60 -3.00 -0.30
CA ILE A 142 -3.43 -2.31 0.22
C ILE A 142 -3.31 -0.99 -0.53
N THR A 143 -3.14 0.11 0.21
CA THR A 143 -3.02 1.46 -0.35
C THR A 143 -1.86 2.23 0.26
N GLY A 144 -1.21 3.11 -0.52
CA GLY A 144 -0.14 3.98 -0.04
C GLY A 144 -0.67 5.11 0.82
N CYS A 145 -1.47 5.98 0.22
CA CYS A 145 -2.08 7.15 0.87
C CYS A 145 -3.59 7.23 0.74
N CYS A 146 -4.18 6.62 -0.27
CA CYS A 146 -5.63 6.70 -0.52
C CYS A 146 -6.13 8.13 -0.84
N HIS A 147 -5.37 8.89 -1.66
CA HIS A 147 -5.74 10.27 -2.03
C HIS A 147 -7.04 10.37 -2.82
N GLN A 148 -7.48 9.29 -3.49
CA GLN A 148 -8.79 9.20 -4.12
C GLN A 148 -9.95 9.27 -3.12
N GLY A 149 -9.65 9.17 -1.84
CA GLY A 149 -10.62 9.12 -0.74
C GLY A 149 -11.11 7.71 -0.43
N ILE A 150 -11.17 7.40 0.86
CA ILE A 150 -11.41 6.05 1.38
C ILE A 150 -12.76 5.47 0.94
N ILE A 151 -13.79 6.29 0.75
CA ILE A 151 -15.09 5.83 0.29
C ILE A 151 -15.06 5.42 -1.18
N LEU A 152 -14.42 6.23 -2.04
CA LEU A 152 -14.26 5.87 -3.46
C LEU A 152 -13.38 4.63 -3.61
N PHE A 153 -12.31 4.53 -2.84
CA PHE A 153 -11.43 3.36 -2.79
C PHE A 153 -12.22 2.08 -2.48
N ALA A 154 -13.02 2.10 -1.41
CA ALA A 154 -13.81 0.95 -1.00
C ALA A 154 -14.98 0.64 -1.96
N ASP A 155 -15.65 1.65 -2.51
CA ASP A 155 -16.68 1.48 -3.54
C ASP A 155 -16.13 0.84 -4.82
N THR A 156 -14.93 1.27 -5.24
CA THR A 156 -14.27 0.71 -6.43
C THR A 156 -13.91 -0.75 -6.20
N ALA A 157 -13.30 -1.05 -5.05
CA ALA A 157 -12.99 -2.43 -4.65
C ALA A 157 -14.23 -3.32 -4.74
N TYR A 158 -15.33 -2.89 -4.15
CA TYR A 158 -16.57 -3.68 -4.10
C TYR A 158 -17.23 -3.83 -5.47
N LYS A 159 -17.21 -2.81 -6.33
CA LYS A 159 -17.89 -2.83 -7.63
C LYS A 159 -17.10 -3.50 -8.74
N GLU A 160 -15.79 -3.20 -8.82
CA GLU A 160 -14.95 -3.62 -9.93
C GLU A 160 -14.31 -5.00 -9.70
N LEU A 161 -14.11 -5.37 -8.43
CA LEU A 161 -13.35 -6.56 -8.03
C LEU A 161 -14.23 -7.54 -7.27
N LYS A 162 -15.42 -7.82 -7.80
CA LYS A 162 -16.35 -8.78 -7.22
C LYS A 162 -15.66 -10.12 -6.96
N ASN A 163 -15.90 -10.67 -5.79
CA ASN A 163 -15.40 -11.96 -5.37
C ASN A 163 -16.59 -12.89 -5.03
N GLU A 164 -16.33 -14.19 -4.93
CA GLU A 164 -17.36 -15.19 -4.68
C GLU A 164 -18.09 -15.00 -3.35
N LYS A 165 -17.44 -14.35 -2.37
CA LYS A 165 -18.03 -14.07 -1.05
C LYS A 165 -18.80 -12.75 -1.02
N ASP A 166 -18.72 -11.94 -2.09
CA ASP A 166 -19.29 -10.59 -2.13
C ASP A 166 -18.92 -9.75 -0.89
N GLN A 167 -17.67 -9.89 -0.43
CA GLN A 167 -17.17 -9.27 0.79
C GLN A 167 -15.89 -8.49 0.56
N PHE A 168 -15.86 -7.25 1.03
CA PHE A 168 -14.62 -6.51 1.26
C PHE A 168 -14.14 -6.82 2.68
N TYR A 169 -13.21 -7.77 2.79
CA TYR A 169 -12.81 -8.35 4.07
C TYR A 169 -11.91 -7.42 4.88
N GLY A 170 -10.90 -6.84 4.24
CA GLY A 170 -9.95 -6.04 4.98
C GLY A 170 -9.13 -5.07 4.14
N LEU A 171 -8.50 -4.14 4.81
CA LEU A 171 -7.62 -3.15 4.20
C LEU A 171 -6.38 -2.88 5.07
N TYR A 172 -5.30 -2.45 4.40
CA TYR A 172 -4.07 -2.02 5.05
C TYR A 172 -3.49 -0.80 4.32
N GLY A 173 -2.96 0.15 5.09
CA GLY A 173 -2.17 1.26 4.56
C GLY A 173 -2.51 2.63 5.14
N GLY A 174 -2.06 3.67 4.44
CA GLY A 174 -2.42 5.05 4.70
C GLY A 174 -3.80 5.39 4.15
N LEU A 175 -4.67 6.00 4.94
CA LEU A 175 -6.06 6.26 4.56
C LEU A 175 -6.37 7.75 4.35
N HIS A 176 -5.37 8.61 4.56
CA HIS A 176 -5.39 10.06 4.34
C HIS A 176 -6.65 10.78 4.87
N ILE A 177 -7.10 10.43 6.08
CA ILE A 177 -8.27 11.07 6.68
C ILE A 177 -7.83 12.27 7.52
N SER A 178 -6.89 12.07 8.47
CA SER A 178 -6.34 13.14 9.31
C SER A 178 -4.81 13.00 9.41
N PRO A 179 -4.07 13.21 8.30
CA PRO A 179 -2.63 12.92 8.25
C PRO A 179 -1.77 13.79 9.18
N PHE A 180 -2.28 14.94 9.60
CA PHE A 180 -1.59 15.88 10.49
C PHE A 180 -2.17 15.89 11.90
N ASP A 181 -3.00 14.89 12.24
CA ASP A 181 -3.67 14.76 13.54
C ASP A 181 -4.55 15.97 13.92
N ASP A 182 -5.13 16.63 12.91
CA ASP A 182 -6.18 17.64 13.06
C ASP A 182 -7.53 17.02 12.66
N TRP A 183 -8.49 17.00 13.59
CA TRP A 183 -9.78 16.40 13.33
C TRP A 183 -10.81 17.44 12.85
N ASP A 184 -11.30 17.27 11.62
CA ASP A 184 -12.45 18.00 11.11
C ASP A 184 -13.71 17.12 11.35
N PRO A 185 -14.79 17.66 11.95
CA PRO A 185 -16.03 16.90 12.18
C PRO A 185 -16.60 16.20 10.94
N LYS A 186 -16.35 16.73 9.73
CA LYS A 186 -16.74 16.06 8.46
C LYS A 186 -16.10 14.69 8.26
N TYR A 187 -14.98 14.41 8.92
CA TYR A 187 -14.33 13.10 8.84
C TYR A 187 -15.08 11.99 9.60
N ASP A 188 -15.98 12.37 10.51
CA ASP A 188 -16.87 11.38 11.17
C ASP A 188 -17.75 10.67 10.14
N ASP A 189 -18.17 11.35 9.06
CA ASP A 189 -18.95 10.75 7.96
C ASP A 189 -18.13 9.70 7.20
N LEU A 190 -16.81 9.86 7.07
CA LEU A 190 -15.93 8.87 6.44
C LEU A 190 -15.81 7.61 7.31
N VAL A 191 -15.62 7.81 8.62
CA VAL A 191 -15.55 6.71 9.59
C VAL A 191 -16.86 5.91 9.62
N ILE A 192 -17.99 6.62 9.65
CA ILE A 192 -19.34 5.98 9.63
C ILE A 192 -19.59 5.29 8.28
N GLY A 193 -19.24 5.95 7.17
CA GLY A 193 -19.50 5.47 5.81
C GLY A 193 -18.81 4.14 5.50
N LEU A 194 -17.66 3.88 6.08
CA LEU A 194 -16.95 2.61 5.90
C LEU A 194 -17.67 1.41 6.52
N LYS A 195 -18.58 1.60 7.47
CA LYS A 195 -19.31 0.49 8.13
C LYS A 195 -20.17 -0.34 7.17
N LYS A 196 -20.56 0.24 6.03
CA LYS A 196 -21.39 -0.49 5.06
C LYS A 196 -20.70 -1.72 4.46
N TRP A 197 -19.37 -1.78 4.46
CA TRP A 197 -18.60 -2.93 3.94
C TRP A 197 -18.32 -3.99 4.99
N ASN A 198 -18.69 -3.77 6.27
CA ASN A 198 -18.49 -4.72 7.36
C ASN A 198 -17.07 -5.31 7.38
N LEU A 199 -16.06 -4.44 7.31
CA LEU A 199 -14.65 -4.83 7.31
C LEU A 199 -14.35 -5.72 8.52
N GLN A 200 -13.62 -6.80 8.29
CA GLN A 200 -13.23 -7.76 9.32
C GLN A 200 -11.80 -7.55 9.81
N ARG A 201 -11.02 -6.69 9.10
CA ARG A 201 -9.63 -6.43 9.44
C ARG A 201 -9.19 -5.09 8.89
N VAL A 202 -8.70 -4.21 9.76
CA VAL A 202 -8.25 -2.86 9.38
C VAL A 202 -6.84 -2.64 9.91
N GLY A 203 -5.89 -2.50 9.01
CA GLY A 203 -4.50 -2.15 9.33
C GLY A 203 -4.22 -0.68 9.04
N CYS A 204 -4.19 0.15 10.08
CA CYS A 204 -3.85 1.57 9.95
C CYS A 204 -2.34 1.78 9.89
N ASN A 205 -1.91 2.72 9.03
CA ASN A 205 -0.51 3.09 8.90
C ASN A 205 -0.37 4.51 8.33
N HIS A 206 0.86 5.01 8.26
CA HIS A 206 1.31 6.18 7.51
C HIS A 206 0.42 7.43 7.71
N CYS A 207 -0.22 7.91 6.64
CA CYS A 207 -1.05 9.12 6.62
C CYS A 207 -2.50 8.92 7.12
N THR A 208 -2.82 7.78 7.72
CA THR A 208 -4.14 7.59 8.37
C THR A 208 -4.38 8.66 9.44
N GLY A 209 -3.34 9.05 10.20
CA GLY A 209 -3.41 9.94 11.35
C GLY A 209 -3.73 9.16 12.65
N LEU A 210 -3.06 9.54 13.74
CA LEU A 210 -3.23 8.87 15.04
C LEU A 210 -4.66 9.01 15.57
N ILE A 211 -5.26 10.19 15.36
CA ILE A 211 -6.65 10.47 15.74
C ILE A 211 -7.60 9.57 14.95
N THR A 212 -7.39 9.42 13.65
CA THR A 212 -8.22 8.54 12.81
C THR A 212 -8.14 7.08 13.27
N ALA A 213 -6.93 6.58 13.54
CA ALA A 213 -6.76 5.21 14.02
C ALA A 213 -7.51 4.98 15.35
N GLN A 214 -7.47 5.95 16.27
CA GLN A 214 -8.23 5.89 17.50
C GLN A 214 -9.74 5.96 17.24
N LYS A 215 -10.20 6.84 16.34
CA LYS A 215 -11.61 6.93 15.93
C LYS A 215 -12.14 5.61 15.35
N PHE A 216 -11.31 4.88 14.60
CA PHE A 216 -11.70 3.53 14.13
C PHE A 216 -11.87 2.55 15.29
N VAL A 217 -10.95 2.55 16.26
CA VAL A 217 -11.09 1.72 17.48
C VAL A 217 -12.37 2.07 18.23
N ASP A 218 -12.62 3.37 18.48
CA ASP A 218 -13.80 3.86 19.21
C ASP A 218 -15.11 3.54 18.46
N ALA A 219 -15.08 3.53 17.14
CA ALA A 219 -16.21 3.15 16.30
C ALA A 219 -16.43 1.62 16.20
N GLY A 220 -15.57 0.81 16.82
CA GLY A 220 -15.68 -0.63 16.86
C GLY A 220 -15.18 -1.34 15.60
N TYR A 221 -14.29 -0.73 14.82
CA TYR A 221 -13.62 -1.43 13.72
C TYR A 221 -12.60 -2.44 14.27
N PRO A 222 -12.39 -3.57 13.57
CA PRO A 222 -11.40 -4.57 13.93
C PRO A 222 -9.99 -4.12 13.55
N VAL A 223 -9.49 -3.07 14.23
CA VAL A 223 -8.17 -2.50 14.01
C VAL A 223 -7.11 -3.48 14.52
N VAL A 224 -6.20 -3.85 13.62
CA VAL A 224 -5.07 -4.72 13.96
C VAL A 224 -4.02 -3.93 14.72
N GLN A 225 -3.68 -4.42 15.89
CA GLN A 225 -2.69 -3.77 16.76
C GLN A 225 -1.27 -4.08 16.31
N GLY A 226 -0.44 -3.05 16.24
CA GLY A 226 1.00 -3.16 16.06
C GLY A 226 1.74 -3.30 17.41
N THR A 227 3.06 -3.41 17.34
CA THR A 227 3.92 -3.60 18.52
C THR A 227 4.50 -2.30 19.07
N ALA A 228 4.27 -1.16 18.43
CA ALA A 228 4.86 0.14 18.73
C ALA A 228 6.41 0.15 18.77
N ARG A 229 7.06 -0.85 18.14
CA ARG A 229 8.52 -0.96 18.07
C ARG A 229 9.10 -0.03 17.00
N PHE A 230 10.41 0.14 17.00
CA PHE A 230 11.16 0.91 16.00
C PHE A 230 10.60 2.32 15.74
N ARG A 231 10.34 3.08 16.82
CA ARG A 231 9.82 4.45 16.82
C ARG A 231 8.36 4.61 16.35
N SER A 232 7.60 3.53 16.23
CA SER A 232 6.16 3.62 16.07
C SER A 232 5.54 4.28 17.32
N LYS A 233 4.65 5.26 17.13
CA LYS A 233 4.12 6.11 18.22
C LYS A 233 2.93 5.50 18.94
N THR A 234 2.31 4.49 18.38
CA THR A 234 1.07 3.88 18.89
C THR A 234 0.97 2.42 18.48
N THR A 235 0.24 1.63 19.26
CA THR A 235 -0.13 0.27 18.89
C THR A 235 -1.31 0.20 17.92
N ASN A 236 -2.05 1.31 17.71
CA ASN A 236 -3.12 1.35 16.71
C ASN A 236 -2.58 1.42 15.27
N TYR A 237 -1.26 1.55 15.09
CA TYR A 237 -0.56 1.47 13.82
C TYR A 237 0.20 0.17 13.70
N LEU A 238 0.15 -0.42 12.50
CA LEU A 238 1.13 -1.41 12.08
C LEU A 238 2.38 -0.64 11.64
N GLY A 239 3.39 -0.65 12.48
CA GLY A 239 4.63 0.09 12.29
C GLY A 239 5.74 -0.74 11.67
N ASN A 240 6.97 -0.23 11.78
CA ASN A 240 8.14 -0.87 11.19
C ASN A 240 8.35 -2.31 11.69
N GLY A 241 8.37 -3.28 10.77
CA GLY A 241 8.56 -4.70 11.04
C GLY A 241 7.34 -5.40 11.68
N ASP A 242 6.18 -4.75 11.78
CA ASP A 242 4.94 -5.43 12.12
C ASP A 242 4.38 -6.19 10.90
N ILE A 243 3.63 -7.25 11.16
CA ILE A 243 3.06 -8.12 10.14
C ILE A 243 1.54 -8.15 10.30
N ILE A 244 0.84 -8.07 9.19
CA ILE A 244 -0.59 -8.36 9.10
C ILE A 244 -0.82 -9.50 8.11
N THR A 245 -1.66 -10.45 8.49
CA THR A 245 -2.07 -11.57 7.62
C THR A 245 -3.55 -11.48 7.27
N PHE A 246 -3.93 -11.96 6.12
CA PHE A 246 -5.31 -12.08 5.68
C PHE A 246 -5.53 -13.49 5.10
N PRO A 247 -6.39 -14.34 5.73
CA PRO A 247 -7.15 -14.08 6.97
C PRO A 247 -6.27 -13.97 8.22
N ALA A 248 -6.95 -13.77 9.36
CA ALA A 248 -6.30 -13.68 10.66
C ALA A 248 -5.72 -15.04 11.11
#